data_ee571207fa4550fb064401a1e9a7f3bd
#
_entry.id   ee571207fa4550fb064401a1e9a7f3bd
#
_cell.length_a   1.000
_cell.length_b   1.000
_cell.length_c   1.000
_cell.angle_alpha   90.00
_cell.angle_beta   90.00
_cell.angle_gamma   90.00
#
_symmetry.space_group_name_H-M   'P 1'
#
loop_
_entity.id
_entity.type
_entity.pdbx_description
1 polymer ?
#
loop_
_entity_poly.entity_id
_entity_poly.type
_entity_poly.pdbx_seq_one_letter_code
_entity_poly.pdbx_strand_id
1 'polypeptide(L)'
;MKDSDDALSYLLGYSCLNDVTARDLQKSDVQFTRAKGFDTFCPVGPHIETQLNPTDVLVETHVNGALRQSGSTSLMAYSVPFLVRWISRVMTLFPGDLIATGTPAGVGPLVAGDTVEVSIRGVGVLRNPVQPSHT
;
A
#
# COMPACT_ATOMS: atom_id res chain seq x y z
N MET A 1 -5.02 -21.32 6.22
CA MET A 1 -3.54 -21.52 6.23
C MET A 1 -3.13 -22.02 7.59
N LYS A 2 -2.28 -23.04 7.66
CA LYS A 2 -1.73 -23.60 8.91
C LYS A 2 -0.48 -22.80 9.33
N ASP A 3 -0.09 -22.89 10.59
CA ASP A 3 1.11 -22.18 11.08
C ASP A 3 2.43 -22.70 10.44
N SER A 4 2.43 -23.95 10.03
CA SER A 4 3.56 -24.59 9.34
C SER A 4 3.69 -24.21 7.86
N ASP A 5 2.67 -23.58 7.26
CA ASP A 5 2.68 -23.26 5.85
C ASP A 5 3.64 -22.10 5.57
N ASP A 6 4.36 -22.18 4.46
CA ASP A 6 5.13 -21.04 3.95
C ASP A 6 4.17 -20.00 3.34
N ALA A 7 3.89 -18.93 4.11
CA ALA A 7 2.95 -17.90 3.69
C ALA A 7 3.42 -17.17 2.42
N LEU A 8 4.72 -17.08 2.15
CA LEU A 8 5.24 -16.41 0.97
C LEU A 8 4.95 -17.19 -0.31
N SER A 9 4.83 -18.52 -0.25
CA SER A 9 4.48 -19.36 -1.40
C SER A 9 3.05 -19.11 -1.93
N TYR A 10 2.20 -18.42 -1.17
CA TYR A 10 0.85 -18.04 -1.58
C TYR A 10 0.78 -16.65 -2.21
N LEU A 11 1.90 -15.91 -2.25
CA LEU A 11 1.97 -14.58 -2.84
C LEU A 11 2.43 -14.65 -4.29
N LEU A 12 1.72 -13.96 -5.17
CA LEU A 12 2.19 -13.76 -6.55
C LEU A 12 3.42 -12.85 -6.58
N GLY A 13 3.43 -11.79 -5.74
CA GLY A 13 4.52 -10.83 -5.70
C GLY A 13 4.13 -9.54 -4.98
N TYR A 14 4.86 -8.48 -5.28
CA TYR A 14 4.78 -7.18 -4.61
C TYR A 14 4.64 -6.05 -5.63
N SER A 15 3.89 -5.03 -5.27
CA SER A 15 3.68 -3.84 -6.08
C SER A 15 3.67 -2.58 -5.21
N CYS A 16 3.91 -1.41 -5.81
CA CYS A 16 3.63 -0.17 -5.12
C CYS A 16 2.13 0.06 -5.04
N LEU A 17 1.68 0.64 -3.92
CA LEU A 17 0.30 1.01 -3.69
C LEU A 17 0.27 2.33 -2.94
N ASN A 18 -0.64 3.23 -3.34
CA ASN A 18 -0.92 4.45 -2.58
C ASN A 18 -2.32 4.36 -1.98
N ASP A 19 -2.41 4.23 -0.66
CA ASP A 19 -3.67 4.15 0.09
C ASP A 19 -4.24 5.56 0.29
N VAL A 20 -4.72 6.17 -0.80
CA VAL A 20 -5.33 7.50 -0.80
C VAL A 20 -6.54 7.50 0.12
N THR A 21 -6.66 8.52 0.96
CA THR A 21 -7.67 8.55 2.01
C THR A 21 -8.35 9.92 2.09
N ALA A 22 -9.68 9.96 1.96
CA ALA A 22 -10.51 11.11 2.32
C ALA A 22 -10.55 11.24 3.84
N ARG A 23 -9.65 12.05 4.38
CA ARG A 23 -9.35 12.09 5.82
C ARG A 23 -10.48 12.64 6.69
N ASP A 24 -11.31 13.52 6.15
CA ASP A 24 -12.54 14.04 6.75
C ASP A 24 -13.56 12.91 6.94
N LEU A 25 -13.80 12.11 5.92
CA LEU A 25 -14.68 10.95 5.98
C LEU A 25 -14.15 9.88 6.91
N GLN A 26 -12.83 9.63 6.90
CA GLN A 26 -12.21 8.68 7.81
C GLN A 26 -12.43 9.05 9.29
N LYS A 27 -12.50 10.37 9.59
CA LYS A 27 -12.75 10.85 10.96
C LYS A 27 -14.22 10.74 11.37
N SER A 28 -15.13 10.87 10.42
CA SER A 28 -16.58 10.85 10.67
C SER A 28 -17.17 9.43 10.63
N ASP A 29 -16.62 8.55 9.82
CA ASP A 29 -17.14 7.21 9.60
C ASP A 29 -16.54 6.22 10.60
N VAL A 30 -17.35 5.28 11.08
CA VAL A 30 -16.90 4.18 11.95
C VAL A 30 -16.05 3.18 11.14
N GLN A 31 -16.39 2.98 9.85
CA GLN A 31 -15.68 2.11 8.93
C GLN A 31 -15.02 2.92 7.80
N PHE A 32 -13.81 2.55 7.41
CA PHE A 32 -13.00 3.31 6.46
C PHE A 32 -13.31 3.03 4.98
N THR A 33 -14.28 2.16 4.70
CA THR A 33 -14.61 1.75 3.33
C THR A 33 -14.89 2.93 2.41
N ARG A 34 -15.76 3.87 2.83
CA ARG A 34 -16.08 5.06 2.05
C ARG A 34 -14.89 6.01 1.91
N ALA A 35 -14.12 6.18 2.99
CA ALA A 35 -12.95 7.06 2.99
C ALA A 35 -11.82 6.61 2.04
N LYS A 36 -11.82 5.33 1.64
CA LYS A 36 -10.76 4.70 0.81
C LYS A 36 -11.28 4.15 -0.52
N GLY A 37 -12.60 4.09 -0.70
CA GLY A 37 -13.24 3.39 -1.82
C GLY A 37 -13.71 4.30 -2.96
N PHE A 38 -13.30 5.56 -3.03
CA PHE A 38 -13.63 6.41 -4.17
C PHE A 38 -12.94 5.92 -5.45
N ASP A 39 -13.59 6.18 -6.57
CA ASP A 39 -12.98 5.94 -7.88
C ASP A 39 -11.61 6.60 -7.95
N THR A 40 -10.65 5.92 -8.55
CA THR A 40 -9.24 6.31 -8.67
C THR A 40 -8.41 6.28 -7.38
N PHE A 41 -9.02 6.02 -6.24
CA PHE A 41 -8.27 5.74 -5.00
C PHE A 41 -7.59 4.37 -5.08
N CYS A 42 -6.56 4.16 -4.23
CA CYS A 42 -5.79 2.92 -4.21
C CYS A 42 -5.10 2.57 -5.56
N PRO A 43 -4.39 3.51 -6.23
CA PRO A 43 -3.62 3.14 -7.41
C PRO A 43 -2.55 2.11 -7.05
N VAL A 44 -2.36 1.12 -7.93
CA VAL A 44 -1.41 0.01 -7.78
C VAL A 44 -0.57 -0.13 -9.04
N GLY A 45 0.71 -0.39 -8.91
CA GLY A 45 1.62 -0.56 -10.04
C GLY A 45 3.06 -0.19 -9.69
N PRO A 46 3.93 0.00 -10.68
CA PRO A 46 3.71 -0.13 -12.13
C PRO A 46 3.62 -1.58 -12.61
N HIS A 47 4.14 -2.53 -11.85
CA HIS A 47 4.11 -3.96 -12.14
C HIS A 47 4.14 -4.78 -10.84
N ILE A 48 4.06 -6.09 -10.97
CA ILE A 48 4.21 -7.03 -9.85
C ILE A 48 5.61 -7.65 -9.94
N GLU A 49 6.43 -7.44 -8.90
CA GLU A 49 7.74 -8.08 -8.78
C GLU A 49 7.60 -9.40 -8.01
N THR A 50 7.92 -10.50 -8.65
CA THR A 50 7.68 -11.85 -8.12
C THR A 50 8.88 -12.44 -7.36
N GLN A 51 10.06 -11.85 -7.48
CA GLN A 51 11.30 -12.36 -6.89
C GLN A 51 11.82 -11.51 -5.71
N LEU A 52 11.02 -10.53 -5.25
CA LEU A 52 11.41 -9.64 -4.18
C LEU A 52 11.44 -10.37 -2.82
N ASN A 53 12.54 -10.21 -2.10
CA ASN A 53 12.56 -10.54 -0.68
C ASN A 53 12.03 -9.34 0.13
N PRO A 54 10.86 -9.45 0.79
CA PRO A 54 10.22 -8.32 1.46
C PRO A 54 10.81 -7.92 2.81
N THR A 55 11.89 -8.54 3.26
CA THR A 55 12.38 -8.45 4.65
C THR A 55 13.03 -7.11 4.98
N ASP A 56 13.73 -6.50 4.00
CA ASP A 56 14.41 -5.21 4.18
C ASP A 56 14.39 -4.43 2.85
N VAL A 57 13.25 -3.86 2.56
CA VAL A 57 13.01 -3.12 1.32
C VAL A 57 12.69 -1.67 1.66
N LEU A 58 13.38 -0.74 1.01
CA LEU A 58 13.11 0.69 1.17
C LEU A 58 11.84 1.06 0.41
N VAL A 59 10.91 1.72 1.13
CA VAL A 59 9.66 2.28 0.62
C VAL A 59 9.70 3.79 0.82
N GLU A 60 9.51 4.56 -0.24
CA GLU A 60 9.53 6.02 -0.19
C GLU A 60 8.33 6.61 -0.92
N THR A 61 7.89 7.77 -0.45
CA THR A 61 6.86 8.58 -1.13
C THR A 61 7.38 9.98 -1.33
N HIS A 62 7.31 10.48 -2.56
CA HIS A 62 7.61 11.86 -2.91
C HIS A 62 6.33 12.56 -3.40
N VAL A 63 6.20 13.83 -3.04
CA VAL A 63 5.14 14.72 -3.56
C VAL A 63 5.83 15.92 -4.21
N ASN A 64 5.60 16.12 -5.49
CA ASN A 64 6.27 17.15 -6.30
C ASN A 64 7.80 17.10 -6.20
N GLY A 65 8.37 15.89 -6.13
CA GLY A 65 9.79 15.65 -5.97
C GLY A 65 10.32 15.79 -4.53
N ALA A 66 9.51 16.26 -3.58
CA ALA A 66 9.92 16.37 -2.19
C ALA A 66 9.63 15.06 -1.43
N LEU A 67 10.64 14.52 -0.76
CA LEU A 67 10.48 13.32 0.09
C LEU A 67 9.51 13.60 1.24
N ARG A 68 8.49 12.77 1.36
CA ARG A 68 7.45 12.83 2.42
C ARG A 68 7.53 11.64 3.37
N GLN A 69 7.73 10.45 2.82
CA GLN A 69 7.79 9.21 3.60
C GLN A 69 9.02 8.43 3.18
N SER A 70 9.69 7.81 4.15
CA SER A 70 10.78 6.87 3.91
C SER A 70 10.82 5.87 5.05
N GLY A 71 10.86 4.58 4.74
CA GLY A 71 10.96 3.51 5.72
C GLY A 71 11.34 2.19 5.10
N SER A 72 12.02 1.35 5.88
CA SER A 72 12.29 -0.03 5.50
C SER A 72 11.18 -0.94 5.99
N THR A 73 10.86 -1.97 5.21
CA THR A 73 9.96 -3.05 5.63
C THR A 73 10.48 -3.84 6.83
N SER A 74 11.78 -3.78 7.12
CA SER A 74 12.37 -4.35 8.35
C SER A 74 11.86 -3.69 9.63
N LEU A 75 11.29 -2.48 9.53
CA LEU A 75 10.72 -1.73 10.66
C LEU A 75 9.20 -1.96 10.82
N MET A 76 8.60 -2.81 10.00
CA MET A 76 7.17 -3.16 10.13
C MET A 76 6.90 -3.86 11.47
N ALA A 77 5.82 -3.46 12.15
CA ALA A 77 5.39 -4.10 13.39
C ALA A 77 5.05 -5.58 13.23
N TYR A 78 4.54 -5.96 12.05
CA TYR A 78 4.24 -7.34 11.67
C TYR A 78 4.84 -7.64 10.31
N SER A 79 5.49 -8.78 10.18
CA SER A 79 6.07 -9.22 8.91
C SER A 79 4.99 -9.59 7.88
N VAL A 80 5.33 -9.53 6.59
CA VAL A 80 4.43 -9.94 5.52
C VAL A 80 3.89 -11.36 5.72
N PRO A 81 4.71 -12.39 6.05
CA PRO A 81 4.19 -13.74 6.34
C PRO A 81 3.19 -13.78 7.50
N PHE A 82 3.41 -12.97 8.53
CA PHE A 82 2.48 -12.86 9.65
C PHE A 82 1.12 -12.30 9.18
N LEU A 83 1.13 -11.19 8.43
CA LEU A 83 -0.09 -10.54 7.95
C LEU A 83 -0.92 -11.50 7.08
N VAL A 84 -0.29 -12.20 6.14
CA VAL A 84 -0.97 -13.17 5.27
C VAL A 84 -1.63 -14.28 6.08
N ARG A 85 -0.90 -14.89 7.04
CA ARG A 85 -1.49 -15.92 7.91
C ARG A 85 -2.63 -15.40 8.75
N TRP A 86 -2.46 -14.21 9.33
CA TRP A 86 -3.47 -13.62 10.21
C TRP A 86 -4.77 -13.34 9.45
N ILE A 87 -4.67 -12.69 8.29
CA ILE A 87 -5.84 -12.37 7.45
C ILE A 87 -6.53 -13.64 6.97
N SER A 88 -5.77 -14.66 6.53
CA SER A 88 -6.35 -15.92 6.05
C SER A 88 -7.10 -16.74 7.11
N ARG A 89 -6.90 -16.44 8.40
CA ARG A 89 -7.69 -17.03 9.50
C ARG A 89 -9.03 -16.33 9.70
N VAL A 90 -9.14 -15.07 9.26
CA VAL A 90 -10.34 -14.24 9.42
C VAL A 90 -11.22 -14.34 8.18
N MET A 91 -10.62 -14.35 6.99
CA MET A 91 -11.34 -14.36 5.72
C MET A 91 -10.62 -15.20 4.66
N THR A 92 -11.36 -15.68 3.68
CA THR A 92 -10.78 -16.37 2.52
C THR A 92 -10.11 -15.36 1.63
N LEU A 93 -8.84 -15.62 1.27
CA LEU A 93 -8.11 -14.86 0.28
C LEU A 93 -8.18 -15.58 -1.07
N PHE A 94 -8.43 -14.83 -2.13
CA PHE A 94 -8.51 -15.31 -3.50
C PHE A 94 -7.34 -14.82 -4.34
N PRO A 95 -6.98 -15.51 -5.43
CA PRO A 95 -6.05 -14.98 -6.41
C PRO A 95 -6.51 -13.60 -6.94
N GLY A 96 -5.63 -12.61 -6.87
CA GLY A 96 -5.93 -11.23 -7.23
C GLY A 96 -6.25 -10.31 -6.04
N ASP A 97 -6.45 -10.85 -4.84
CA ASP A 97 -6.60 -10.02 -3.64
C ASP A 97 -5.32 -9.24 -3.36
N LEU A 98 -5.49 -7.98 -2.92
CA LEU A 98 -4.41 -7.09 -2.54
C LEU A 98 -4.39 -6.90 -1.02
N ILE A 99 -3.21 -7.02 -0.43
CA ILE A 99 -2.99 -6.72 0.98
C ILE A 99 -2.16 -5.44 1.07
N ALA A 100 -2.79 -4.34 1.49
CA ALA A 100 -2.09 -3.11 1.84
C ALA A 100 -1.44 -3.27 3.21
N THR A 101 -0.11 -3.34 3.25
CA THR A 101 0.65 -3.69 4.46
C THR A 101 0.92 -2.53 5.39
N GLY A 102 0.40 -1.34 5.08
CA GLY A 102 0.61 -0.12 5.85
C GLY A 102 1.62 0.82 5.21
N THR A 103 1.88 1.92 5.88
CA THR A 103 2.71 3.02 5.37
C THR A 103 3.65 3.56 6.45
N PRO A 104 4.86 4.02 6.11
CA PRO A 104 5.74 4.69 7.07
C PRO A 104 5.20 6.05 7.50
N ALA A 105 5.82 6.66 8.50
CA ALA A 105 5.52 8.02 8.94
C ALA A 105 5.69 9.04 7.81
N GLY A 106 5.00 10.20 7.92
CA GLY A 106 5.09 11.28 6.94
C GLY A 106 3.85 11.43 6.05
N VAL A 107 2.72 10.79 6.40
CA VAL A 107 1.44 11.03 5.72
C VAL A 107 1.05 12.51 5.80
N GLY A 108 0.50 13.03 4.73
CA GLY A 108 0.11 14.44 4.64
C GLY A 108 -0.97 14.67 3.59
N PRO A 109 -1.50 15.91 3.51
CA PRO A 109 -2.52 16.24 2.52
C PRO A 109 -1.93 16.24 1.11
N LEU A 110 -2.79 15.91 0.16
CA LEU A 110 -2.58 16.05 -1.28
C LEU A 110 -3.59 17.08 -1.81
N VAL A 111 -3.16 17.89 -2.76
CA VAL A 111 -4.02 18.89 -3.41
C VAL A 111 -4.01 18.71 -4.92
N ALA A 112 -5.04 19.20 -5.58
CA ALA A 112 -5.10 19.18 -7.04
C ALA A 112 -3.88 19.86 -7.66
N GLY A 113 -3.27 19.19 -8.64
CA GLY A 113 -2.02 19.60 -9.28
C GLY A 113 -0.77 18.92 -8.71
N ASP A 114 -0.85 18.26 -7.57
CA ASP A 114 0.26 17.46 -7.04
C ASP A 114 0.56 16.27 -7.94
N THR A 115 1.81 15.86 -7.92
CA THR A 115 2.27 14.55 -8.44
C THR A 115 2.81 13.74 -7.29
N VAL A 116 2.24 12.55 -7.08
CA VAL A 116 2.66 11.60 -6.05
C VAL A 116 3.44 10.46 -6.69
N GLU A 117 4.58 10.14 -6.12
CA GLU A 117 5.43 9.02 -6.52
C GLU A 117 5.66 8.11 -5.32
N VAL A 118 5.25 6.86 -5.45
CA VAL A 118 5.56 5.79 -4.48
C VAL A 118 6.61 4.90 -5.08
N SER A 119 7.77 4.83 -4.47
CA SER A 119 8.87 3.98 -4.91
C SER A 119 9.15 2.85 -3.92
N ILE A 120 9.34 1.67 -4.45
CA ILE A 120 9.80 0.50 -3.70
C ILE A 120 11.05 -0.04 -4.39
N ARG A 121 12.15 -0.13 -3.63
CA ARG A 121 13.39 -0.67 -4.15
C ARG A 121 13.19 -2.10 -4.67
N GLY A 122 13.53 -2.33 -5.92
CA GLY A 122 13.36 -3.63 -6.59
C GLY A 122 12.00 -3.82 -7.24
N VAL A 123 11.01 -2.94 -7.00
CA VAL A 123 9.71 -2.97 -7.68
C VAL A 123 9.61 -1.87 -8.74
N GLY A 124 9.92 -0.62 -8.39
CA GLY A 124 9.82 0.51 -9.30
C GLY A 124 9.13 1.72 -8.67
N VAL A 125 8.59 2.58 -9.53
CA VAL A 125 7.94 3.83 -9.12
C VAL A 125 6.53 3.90 -9.70
N LEU A 126 5.54 3.99 -8.81
CA LEU A 126 4.16 4.28 -9.14
C LEU A 126 3.97 5.80 -9.08
N ARG A 127 3.59 6.42 -10.20
CA ARG A 127 3.41 7.86 -10.31
C ARG A 127 2.01 8.22 -10.75
N ASN A 128 1.35 9.09 -9.97
CA ASN A 128 -0.01 9.53 -10.24
C ASN A 128 -0.14 11.04 -10.05
N PRO A 129 -0.83 11.76 -10.98
CA PRO A 129 -1.26 13.12 -10.74
C PRO A 129 -2.48 13.15 -9.83
N VAL A 130 -2.61 14.20 -9.02
CA VAL A 130 -3.80 14.48 -8.23
C VAL A 130 -4.68 15.48 -9.02
N GLN A 131 -5.89 15.07 -9.32
CA GLN A 131 -6.84 15.89 -10.07
C GLN A 131 -7.93 16.46 -9.15
N PRO A 132 -8.57 17.59 -9.52
CA PRO A 132 -9.76 18.06 -8.83
C PRO A 132 -10.88 17.02 -8.88
N SER A 133 -11.72 16.97 -7.84
CA SER A 133 -12.95 16.18 -7.88
C SER A 133 -13.87 16.70 -8.99
N HIS A 134 -14.38 15.82 -9.80
CA HIS A 134 -15.45 16.12 -10.76
C HIS A 134 -16.80 16.01 -10.03
N THR A 135 -17.11 16.99 -9.18
CA THR A 135 -18.45 17.16 -8.60
C THR A 135 -19.18 18.28 -9.29
#